data_a686754f54c0d2d9cfdab85b3228efd8
#
_entry.id   a686754f54c0d2d9cfdab85b3228efd8
#
_cell.length_a   1.000
_cell.length_b   1.000
_cell.length_c   1.000
_cell.angle_alpha   90.00
_cell.angle_beta   90.00
_cell.angle_gamma   90.00
#
_symmetry.space_group_name_H-M   'P 1'
#
loop_
_entity.id
_entity.type
_entity.pdbx_description
1 polymer ?
#
loop_
_entity_poly.entity_id
_entity_poly.type
_entity_poly.pdbx_seq_one_letter_code
_entity_poly.pdbx_strand_id
1 'polypeptide(L)'
;MNNQRIIIFEGPDGCGKSNIAEAVSHLLDIPIFKNEDEWQHFPEKDKSTYFINAIRYAHPHLLSFIKQTKSSVILDRAYPSEYVYSKIFNRETDFNAIRACDLACKQLKAEIFIFVRSDYSNVKDQFDFVDKDMLERIHKGYDNFAAWTSNRVHFINVDDEDLDREISEILK
;
A
#
# COMPACT_ATOMS: atom_id res chain seq x y z
N MET A 1 11.15 25.35 -6.06
CA MET A 1 11.62 24.19 -5.28
C MET A 1 10.60 23.09 -5.49
N ASN A 2 10.95 22.02 -6.18
CA ASN A 2 10.03 20.89 -6.31
C ASN A 2 9.86 20.28 -4.90
N ASN A 3 8.68 20.40 -4.33
CA ASN A 3 8.37 19.70 -3.09
C ASN A 3 8.36 18.20 -3.38
N GLN A 4 9.25 17.46 -2.73
CA GLN A 4 9.23 16.00 -2.77
C GLN A 4 7.84 15.50 -2.36
N ARG A 5 7.24 14.64 -3.17
CA ARG A 5 5.98 13.94 -2.85
C ARG A 5 6.22 12.45 -2.76
N ILE A 6 5.79 11.86 -1.68
CA ILE A 6 5.83 10.41 -1.47
C ILE A 6 4.40 9.97 -1.22
N ILE A 7 3.86 9.23 -2.16
CA ILE A 7 2.48 8.78 -2.18
C ILE A 7 2.49 7.25 -2.02
N ILE A 8 1.75 6.74 -1.06
CA ILE A 8 1.62 5.30 -0.82
C ILE A 8 0.17 4.90 -1.11
N PHE A 9 -0.04 3.98 -2.03
CA PHE A 9 -1.33 3.43 -2.37
C PHE A 9 -1.54 2.07 -1.75
N GLU A 10 -2.64 1.93 -1.02
CA GLU A 10 -2.99 0.76 -0.24
C GLU A 10 -4.48 0.42 -0.37
N GLY A 11 -4.89 -0.72 0.12
CA GLY A 11 -6.28 -1.15 0.14
C GLY A 11 -6.47 -2.59 -0.32
N PRO A 12 -7.67 -3.16 -0.15
CA PRO A 12 -8.02 -4.50 -0.63
C PRO A 12 -7.79 -4.66 -2.14
N ASP A 13 -7.70 -5.90 -2.58
CA ASP A 13 -7.62 -6.20 -4.00
C ASP A 13 -8.94 -5.85 -4.71
N GLY A 14 -8.88 -5.57 -6.02
CA GLY A 14 -10.06 -5.16 -6.79
C GLY A 14 -10.52 -3.71 -6.61
N CYS A 15 -9.76 -2.86 -5.89
CA CYS A 15 -10.07 -1.43 -5.72
C CYS A 15 -9.42 -0.51 -6.78
N GLY A 16 -8.95 -1.04 -7.91
CA GLY A 16 -8.44 -0.21 -9.02
C GLY A 16 -7.12 0.53 -8.78
N LYS A 17 -6.41 0.24 -7.68
CA LYS A 17 -5.18 0.96 -7.26
C LYS A 17 -4.15 1.17 -8.36
N SER A 18 -3.84 0.13 -9.13
CA SER A 18 -2.79 0.20 -10.17
C SER A 18 -3.16 1.15 -11.31
N ASN A 19 -4.45 1.17 -11.73
CA ASN A 19 -4.92 2.11 -12.76
C ASN A 19 -4.81 3.56 -12.28
N ILE A 20 -5.19 3.81 -11.01
CA ILE A 20 -5.09 5.13 -10.40
C ILE A 20 -3.61 5.52 -10.24
N ALA A 21 -2.75 4.59 -9.84
CA ALA A 21 -1.32 4.84 -9.71
C ALA A 21 -0.68 5.25 -11.05
N GLU A 22 -1.03 4.56 -12.13
CA GLU A 22 -0.56 4.89 -13.47
C GLU A 22 -1.03 6.29 -13.91
N ALA A 23 -2.31 6.61 -13.71
CA ALA A 23 -2.86 7.91 -14.06
C ALA A 23 -2.20 9.05 -13.28
N VAL A 24 -2.03 8.89 -11.95
CA VAL A 24 -1.36 9.90 -11.10
C VAL A 24 0.12 10.02 -11.45
N SER A 25 0.80 8.91 -11.76
CA SER A 25 2.19 8.90 -12.20
C SER A 25 2.39 9.73 -13.46
N HIS A 26 1.53 9.54 -14.46
CA HIS A 26 1.56 10.32 -15.70
C HIS A 26 1.30 11.81 -15.47
N LEU A 27 0.33 12.14 -14.63
CA LEU A 27 -0.03 13.53 -14.35
C LEU A 27 1.04 14.29 -13.57
N LEU A 28 1.72 13.62 -12.66
CA LEU A 28 2.75 14.22 -11.81
C LEU A 28 4.17 14.05 -12.35
N ASP A 29 4.35 13.26 -13.39
CA ASP A 29 5.66 12.85 -13.92
C ASP A 29 6.58 12.28 -12.83
N ILE A 30 6.05 11.33 -12.04
CA ILE A 30 6.77 10.65 -10.95
C ILE A 30 6.71 9.12 -11.12
N PRO A 31 7.80 8.41 -10.81
CA PRO A 31 7.84 6.96 -10.99
C PRO A 31 6.97 6.22 -9.98
N ILE A 32 6.49 5.04 -10.39
CA ILE A 32 5.84 4.06 -9.53
C ILE A 32 6.87 2.99 -9.15
N PHE A 33 6.96 2.70 -7.85
CA PHE A 33 7.55 1.47 -7.35
C PHE A 33 6.42 0.53 -6.95
N LYS A 34 6.28 -0.56 -7.70
CA LYS A 34 5.33 -1.61 -7.40
C LYS A 34 6.07 -2.71 -6.64
N ASN A 35 5.47 -3.17 -5.54
CA ASN A 35 5.93 -4.38 -4.90
C ASN A 35 5.44 -5.55 -5.76
N GLU A 36 6.33 -6.11 -6.57
CA GLU A 36 5.98 -7.16 -7.52
C GLU A 36 5.53 -8.44 -6.82
N ASP A 37 4.68 -9.21 -7.50
CA ASP A 37 4.10 -10.46 -6.99
C ASP A 37 5.11 -11.63 -7.01
N GLU A 38 6.40 -11.34 -6.90
CA GLU A 38 7.47 -12.34 -6.91
C GLU A 38 7.34 -13.39 -5.80
N TRP A 39 6.68 -13.02 -4.69
CA TRP A 39 6.38 -13.95 -3.60
C TRP A 39 5.60 -15.19 -4.05
N GLN A 40 4.86 -15.11 -5.16
CA GLN A 40 4.11 -16.23 -5.73
C GLN A 40 5.04 -17.35 -6.22
N HIS A 41 6.26 -17.00 -6.60
CA HIS A 41 7.27 -17.95 -7.07
C HIS A 41 8.01 -18.64 -5.93
N PHE A 42 7.83 -18.17 -4.69
CA PHE A 42 8.45 -18.82 -3.52
C PHE A 42 7.63 -20.02 -3.07
N PRO A 43 8.28 -21.13 -2.65
CA PRO A 43 7.60 -22.22 -1.99
C PRO A 43 6.81 -21.74 -0.77
N GLU A 44 5.64 -22.32 -0.50
CA GLU A 44 4.74 -21.88 0.58
C GLU A 44 5.45 -21.75 1.94
N LYS A 45 6.35 -22.67 2.24
CA LYS A 45 7.17 -22.67 3.48
C LYS A 45 8.12 -21.46 3.58
N ASP A 46 8.47 -20.83 2.46
CA ASP A 46 9.45 -19.73 2.39
C ASP A 46 8.79 -18.35 2.26
N LYS A 47 7.46 -18.29 2.04
CA LYS A 47 6.72 -17.03 1.88
C LYS A 47 6.83 -16.14 3.11
N SER A 48 6.72 -16.69 4.32
CA SER A 48 6.87 -15.89 5.55
C SER A 48 8.26 -15.26 5.64
N THR A 49 9.30 -16.01 5.27
CA THR A 49 10.69 -15.51 5.24
C THR A 49 10.85 -14.38 4.21
N TYR A 50 10.22 -14.51 3.05
CA TYR A 50 10.22 -13.45 2.04
C TYR A 50 9.67 -12.14 2.60
N PHE A 51 8.47 -12.17 3.20
CA PHE A 51 7.81 -10.97 3.72
C PHE A 51 8.55 -10.36 4.91
N ILE A 52 9.10 -11.19 5.81
CA ILE A 52 9.93 -10.70 6.93
C ILE A 52 11.18 -10.01 6.40
N ASN A 53 11.83 -10.56 5.40
CA ASN A 53 13.02 -9.95 4.80
C ASN A 53 12.67 -8.68 4.02
N ALA A 54 11.54 -8.64 3.33
CA ALA A 54 11.08 -7.44 2.65
C ALA A 54 10.89 -6.28 3.65
N ILE A 55 10.21 -6.52 4.77
CA ILE A 55 9.98 -5.46 5.76
C ILE A 55 11.24 -5.08 6.54
N ARG A 56 12.16 -6.02 6.78
CA ARG A 56 13.42 -5.74 7.49
C ARG A 56 14.46 -5.03 6.64
N TYR A 57 14.50 -5.29 5.34
CA TYR A 57 15.61 -4.87 4.49
C TYR A 57 15.16 -4.07 3.27
N ALA A 58 14.22 -4.59 2.45
CA ALA A 58 13.87 -3.95 1.20
C ALA A 58 13.15 -2.60 1.40
N HIS A 59 12.12 -2.56 2.23
CA HIS A 59 11.40 -1.32 2.52
C HIS A 59 12.26 -0.24 3.16
N PRO A 60 13.06 -0.50 4.22
CA PRO A 60 13.95 0.50 4.78
C PRO A 60 15.01 0.99 3.80
N HIS A 61 15.54 0.09 2.95
CA HIS A 61 16.50 0.45 1.92
C HIS A 61 15.88 1.40 0.89
N LEU A 62 14.68 1.09 0.39
CA LEU A 62 13.94 1.93 -0.55
C LEU A 62 13.65 3.32 0.07
N LEU A 63 13.16 3.39 1.31
CA LEU A 63 12.88 4.64 2.00
C LEU A 63 14.16 5.47 2.21
N SER A 64 15.28 4.82 2.52
CA SER A 64 16.58 5.48 2.62
C SER A 64 17.05 6.04 1.28
N PHE A 65 16.88 5.29 0.20
CA PHE A 65 17.18 5.73 -1.16
C PHE A 65 16.34 6.96 -1.55
N ILE A 66 15.02 6.91 -1.35
CA ILE A 66 14.09 8.02 -1.62
C ILE A 66 14.51 9.27 -0.83
N LYS A 67 14.88 9.11 0.44
CA LYS A 67 15.36 10.21 1.29
C LYS A 67 16.64 10.85 0.76
N GLN A 68 17.61 10.04 0.33
CA GLN A 68 18.91 10.53 -0.15
C GLN A 68 18.80 11.22 -1.50
N THR A 69 18.01 10.67 -2.41
CA THR A 69 17.82 11.20 -3.76
C THR A 69 16.85 12.37 -3.82
N LYS A 70 16.04 12.57 -2.76
CA LYS A 70 14.92 13.52 -2.72
C LYS A 70 13.93 13.32 -3.88
N SER A 71 13.81 12.09 -4.33
CA SER A 71 12.90 11.73 -5.42
C SER A 71 11.45 11.76 -4.95
N SER A 72 10.56 12.27 -5.79
CA SER A 72 9.12 12.02 -5.64
C SER A 72 8.81 10.62 -6.18
N VAL A 73 7.84 9.93 -5.56
CA VAL A 73 7.54 8.53 -5.89
C VAL A 73 6.13 8.14 -5.48
N ILE A 74 5.53 7.24 -6.25
CA ILE A 74 4.36 6.47 -5.85
C ILE A 74 4.84 5.06 -5.45
N LEU A 75 4.41 4.61 -4.28
CA LEU A 75 4.59 3.23 -3.84
C LEU A 75 3.25 2.50 -3.98
N ASP A 76 3.13 1.60 -4.96
CA ASP A 76 1.96 0.71 -5.09
C ASP A 76 2.17 -0.47 -4.15
N ARG A 77 1.58 -0.38 -2.96
CA ARG A 77 1.80 -1.15 -1.74
C ARG A 77 3.16 -0.90 -1.09
N ALA A 78 3.14 -0.87 0.23
CA ALA A 78 4.32 -0.71 1.07
C ALA A 78 4.13 -1.42 2.42
N TYR A 79 4.81 -0.95 3.47
CA TYR A 79 4.73 -1.52 4.82
C TYR A 79 3.30 -1.60 5.42
N PRO A 80 2.30 -0.76 5.04
CA PRO A 80 0.93 -0.93 5.54
C PRO A 80 0.32 -2.27 5.11
N SER A 81 0.61 -2.73 3.88
CA SER A 81 0.21 -4.08 3.44
C SER A 81 0.74 -5.15 4.39
N GLU A 82 2.00 -5.10 4.78
CA GLU A 82 2.55 -6.10 5.72
C GLU A 82 1.88 -6.04 7.09
N TYR A 83 1.58 -4.83 7.61
CA TYR A 83 0.83 -4.68 8.86
C TYR A 83 -0.55 -5.35 8.81
N VAL A 84 -1.27 -5.20 7.69
CA VAL A 84 -2.63 -5.73 7.52
C VAL A 84 -2.61 -7.21 7.21
N TYR A 85 -1.91 -7.60 6.16
CA TYR A 85 -1.96 -8.97 5.62
C TYR A 85 -1.30 -10.00 6.54
N SER A 86 -0.24 -9.64 7.28
CA SER A 86 0.35 -10.55 8.27
C SER A 86 -0.66 -10.97 9.34
N LYS A 87 -1.50 -10.04 9.79
CA LYS A 87 -2.56 -10.33 10.78
C LYS A 87 -3.71 -11.15 10.19
N ILE A 88 -4.16 -10.79 8.98
CA ILE A 88 -5.28 -11.46 8.32
C ILE A 88 -4.93 -12.92 8.00
N PHE A 89 -3.74 -13.17 7.49
CA PHE A 89 -3.26 -14.49 7.14
C PHE A 89 -2.54 -15.24 8.28
N ASN A 90 -2.55 -14.67 9.51
CA ASN A 90 -1.85 -15.20 10.66
C ASN A 90 -0.39 -15.57 10.34
N ARG A 91 0.30 -14.68 9.66
CA ARG A 91 1.66 -14.85 9.18
C ARG A 91 2.64 -14.15 10.10
N GLU A 92 3.76 -14.80 10.39
CA GLU A 92 4.83 -14.19 11.17
C GLU A 92 5.36 -12.94 10.46
N THR A 93 5.61 -11.87 11.22
CA THR A 93 6.18 -10.61 10.74
C THR A 93 6.99 -9.91 11.81
N ASP A 94 7.73 -8.87 11.42
CA ASP A 94 8.50 -8.02 12.32
C ASP A 94 7.82 -6.67 12.56
N PHE A 95 7.01 -6.58 13.61
CA PHE A 95 6.30 -5.34 13.97
C PHE A 95 7.23 -4.18 14.32
N ASN A 96 8.45 -4.44 14.80
CA ASN A 96 9.43 -3.38 15.04
C ASN A 96 9.93 -2.80 13.71
N ALA A 97 10.17 -3.64 12.72
CA ALA A 97 10.53 -3.19 11.37
C ALA A 97 9.38 -2.41 10.70
N ILE A 98 8.13 -2.88 10.83
CA ILE A 98 6.93 -2.14 10.36
C ILE A 98 6.89 -0.76 11.03
N ARG A 99 7.10 -0.68 12.35
CA ARG A 99 7.10 0.60 13.07
C ARG A 99 8.23 1.53 12.63
N ALA A 100 9.41 0.97 12.35
CA ALA A 100 10.53 1.74 11.82
C ALA A 100 10.21 2.34 10.45
N CYS A 101 9.57 1.58 9.56
CA CYS A 101 9.09 2.08 8.27
C CYS A 101 8.03 3.19 8.44
N ASP A 102 7.08 3.01 9.36
CA ASP A 102 6.07 4.03 9.68
C ASP A 102 6.69 5.36 10.08
N LEU A 103 7.68 5.33 10.99
CA LEU A 103 8.38 6.52 11.44
C LEU A 103 9.24 7.15 10.33
N ALA A 104 9.85 6.35 9.47
CA ALA A 104 10.61 6.84 8.32
C ALA A 104 9.70 7.55 7.31
N CYS A 105 8.54 6.98 7.00
CA CYS A 105 7.51 7.59 6.15
C CYS A 105 7.02 8.91 6.74
N LYS A 106 6.80 8.98 8.05
CA LYS A 106 6.42 10.23 8.73
C LYS A 106 7.49 11.32 8.58
N GLN A 107 8.77 10.97 8.74
CA GLN A 107 9.86 11.92 8.52
C GLN A 107 9.93 12.43 7.08
N LEU A 108 9.57 11.59 6.13
CA LEU A 108 9.49 11.90 4.70
C LEU A 108 8.20 12.63 4.32
N LYS A 109 7.27 12.81 5.25
CA LYS A 109 5.93 13.39 5.03
C LYS A 109 5.14 12.64 3.96
N ALA A 110 5.26 11.31 3.95
CA ALA A 110 4.50 10.47 3.04
C ALA A 110 3.00 10.58 3.31
N GLU A 111 2.20 10.55 2.24
CA GLU A 111 0.75 10.50 2.29
C GLU A 111 0.27 9.11 1.89
N ILE A 112 -0.59 8.51 2.70
CA ILE A 112 -1.11 7.17 2.48
C ILE A 112 -2.56 7.28 2.03
N PHE A 113 -2.86 6.75 0.85
CA PHE A 113 -4.20 6.68 0.31
C PHE A 113 -4.67 5.22 0.33
N ILE A 114 -5.76 4.98 1.04
CA ILE A 114 -6.36 3.65 1.19
C ILE A 114 -7.64 3.63 0.38
N PHE A 115 -7.64 2.83 -0.69
CA PHE A 115 -8.79 2.66 -1.57
C PHE A 115 -9.71 1.58 -1.02
N VAL A 116 -10.98 1.90 -0.87
CA VAL A 116 -11.98 1.02 -0.25
C VAL A 116 -13.28 1.01 -1.04
N ARG A 117 -14.04 -0.07 -0.89
CA ARG A 117 -15.42 -0.19 -1.38
C ARG A 117 -16.38 -0.36 -0.22
N SER A 118 -17.62 0.07 -0.41
CA SER A 118 -18.70 -0.18 0.56
C SER A 118 -19.22 -1.63 0.45
N ASP A 119 -19.10 -2.25 -0.72
CA ASP A 119 -19.47 -3.65 -0.97
C ASP A 119 -18.45 -4.34 -1.88
N TYR A 120 -18.01 -5.52 -1.44
CA TYR A 120 -17.06 -6.37 -2.16
C TYR A 120 -17.74 -7.55 -2.88
N SER A 121 -19.08 -7.62 -2.94
CA SER A 121 -19.83 -8.76 -3.50
C SER A 121 -19.55 -9.03 -4.99
N ASN A 122 -19.20 -7.99 -5.74
CA ASN A 122 -18.93 -8.08 -7.18
C ASN A 122 -17.43 -7.98 -7.52
N VAL A 123 -16.57 -7.90 -6.52
CA VAL A 123 -15.13 -7.83 -6.75
C VAL A 123 -14.63 -9.23 -7.06
N LYS A 124 -14.01 -9.38 -8.24
CA LYS A 124 -13.27 -10.59 -8.58
C LYS A 124 -11.81 -10.36 -8.24
N ASP A 125 -11.29 -11.16 -7.33
CA ASP A 125 -9.84 -11.23 -7.12
C ASP A 125 -9.17 -11.79 -8.38
N GLN A 126 -8.11 -11.16 -8.81
CA GLN A 126 -7.34 -11.57 -9.98
C GLN A 126 -6.79 -13.00 -9.86
N PHE A 127 -6.67 -13.49 -8.64
CA PHE A 127 -6.07 -14.79 -8.32
C PHE A 127 -7.04 -15.80 -7.69
N ASP A 128 -8.32 -15.47 -7.56
CA ASP A 128 -9.36 -16.30 -6.89
C ASP A 128 -9.01 -16.75 -5.44
N PHE A 129 -8.05 -16.08 -4.79
CA PHE A 129 -7.60 -16.44 -3.44
C PHE A 129 -8.36 -15.72 -2.32
N VAL A 130 -9.10 -14.67 -2.65
CA VAL A 130 -9.72 -13.79 -1.66
C VAL A 130 -11.21 -13.66 -1.97
N ASP A 131 -12.02 -14.20 -1.08
CA ASP A 131 -13.47 -14.03 -1.14
C ASP A 131 -13.94 -12.70 -0.53
N LYS A 132 -15.25 -12.42 -0.63
CA LYS A 132 -15.87 -11.21 -0.09
C LYS A 132 -15.53 -11.01 1.40
N ASP A 133 -15.70 -12.06 2.21
CA ASP A 133 -15.51 -11.97 3.66
C ASP A 133 -14.04 -11.63 3.99
N MET A 134 -13.12 -12.15 3.20
CA MET A 134 -11.71 -11.84 3.34
C MET A 134 -11.41 -10.39 2.95
N LEU A 135 -12.00 -9.88 1.86
CA LEU A 135 -11.85 -8.47 1.44
C LEU A 135 -12.40 -7.51 2.50
N GLU A 136 -13.55 -7.82 3.11
CA GLU A 136 -14.11 -7.05 4.23
C GLU A 136 -13.17 -7.07 5.46
N ARG A 137 -12.57 -8.22 5.76
CA ARG A 137 -11.58 -8.33 6.85
C ARG A 137 -10.31 -7.52 6.55
N ILE A 138 -9.86 -7.53 5.32
CA ILE A 138 -8.71 -6.70 4.88
C ILE A 138 -9.06 -5.22 5.01
N HIS A 139 -10.23 -4.79 4.57
CA HIS A 139 -10.72 -3.40 4.74
C HIS A 139 -10.67 -3.00 6.21
N LYS A 140 -11.26 -3.79 7.09
CA LYS A 140 -11.20 -3.54 8.55
C LYS A 140 -9.76 -3.56 9.09
N GLY A 141 -8.88 -4.33 8.49
CA GLY A 141 -7.45 -4.31 8.78
C GLY A 141 -6.83 -2.94 8.49
N TYR A 142 -7.22 -2.31 7.40
CA TYR A 142 -6.77 -0.95 7.05
C TYR A 142 -7.37 0.12 7.97
N ASP A 143 -8.60 -0.03 8.46
CA ASP A 143 -9.14 0.85 9.52
C ASP A 143 -8.26 0.80 10.78
N ASN A 144 -7.90 -0.42 11.21
CA ASN A 144 -7.00 -0.61 12.35
C ASN A 144 -5.59 -0.05 12.09
N PHE A 145 -5.09 -0.17 10.86
CA PHE A 145 -3.83 0.43 10.47
C PHE A 145 -3.91 1.96 10.54
N ALA A 146 -4.95 2.58 10.02
CA ALA A 146 -5.15 4.02 10.05
C ALA A 146 -5.20 4.58 11.48
N ALA A 147 -5.80 3.83 12.42
CA ALA A 147 -5.80 4.18 13.84
C ALA A 147 -4.43 4.01 14.53
N TRP A 148 -3.57 3.14 14.00
CA TRP A 148 -2.26 2.82 14.57
C TRP A 148 -1.12 3.69 14.02
N THR A 149 -1.16 4.04 12.72
CA THR A 149 -0.07 4.75 12.05
C THR A 149 0.09 6.18 12.59
N SER A 150 1.31 6.69 12.50
CA SER A 150 1.61 8.10 12.77
C SER A 150 1.57 8.99 11.53
N ASN A 151 1.31 8.39 10.36
CA ASN A 151 1.24 9.08 9.08
C ASN A 151 -0.15 9.61 8.78
N ARG A 152 -0.23 10.53 7.82
CA ARG A 152 -1.50 11.02 7.30
C ARG A 152 -2.11 9.98 6.37
N VAL A 153 -3.35 9.60 6.68
CA VAL A 153 -4.11 8.61 5.91
C VAL A 153 -5.35 9.26 5.32
N HIS A 154 -5.61 8.96 4.07
CA HIS A 154 -6.81 9.34 3.33
C HIS A 154 -7.52 8.09 2.85
N PHE A 155 -8.82 7.98 3.12
CA PHE A 155 -9.64 6.93 2.53
C PHE A 155 -10.31 7.45 1.27
N ILE A 156 -10.21 6.67 0.18
CA ILE A 156 -10.86 6.97 -1.09
C ILE A 156 -11.86 5.84 -1.38
N ASN A 157 -13.15 6.18 -1.40
CA ASN A 157 -14.17 5.24 -1.81
C ASN A 157 -14.17 5.17 -3.35
N VAL A 158 -14.13 3.95 -3.89
CA VAL A 158 -14.08 3.67 -5.34
C VAL A 158 -15.34 2.96 -5.85
N ASP A 159 -16.47 3.10 -5.18
CA ASP A 159 -17.72 2.43 -5.57
C ASP A 159 -18.29 2.93 -6.91
N ASP A 160 -18.09 4.22 -7.20
CA ASP A 160 -18.58 4.87 -8.42
C ASP A 160 -17.63 4.73 -9.62
N GLU A 161 -16.42 4.20 -9.38
CA GLU A 161 -15.37 4.01 -10.40
C GLU A 161 -15.09 5.30 -11.19
N ASP A 162 -15.22 6.47 -10.53
CA ASP A 162 -14.95 7.79 -11.10
C ASP A 162 -13.46 8.15 -10.92
N LEU A 163 -12.67 7.77 -11.91
CA LEU A 163 -11.22 7.97 -11.91
C LEU A 163 -10.83 9.46 -11.79
N ASP A 164 -11.58 10.37 -12.40
CA ASP A 164 -11.28 11.80 -12.37
C ASP A 164 -11.49 12.38 -10.96
N ARG A 165 -12.55 11.96 -10.28
CA ARG A 165 -12.80 12.32 -8.89
C ARG A 165 -11.71 11.78 -7.96
N GLU A 166 -11.39 10.49 -8.10
CA GLU A 166 -10.38 9.82 -7.29
C GLU A 166 -9.00 10.47 -7.42
N ILE A 167 -8.59 10.76 -8.65
CA ILE A 167 -7.35 11.50 -8.93
C ILE A 167 -7.41 12.92 -8.32
N SER A 168 -8.54 13.62 -8.47
CA SER A 168 -8.71 14.96 -7.90
C SER A 168 -8.55 14.98 -6.38
N GLU A 169 -8.99 13.92 -5.69
CA GLU A 169 -8.82 13.78 -4.24
C GLU A 169 -7.35 13.58 -3.84
N ILE A 170 -6.57 12.86 -4.65
CA ILE A 170 -5.14 12.61 -4.40
C ILE A 170 -4.29 13.86 -4.67
N LEU A 171 -4.72 14.71 -5.60
CA LEU A 171 -3.95 15.88 -6.03
C LEU A 171 -4.19 17.15 -5.17
N LYS A 172 -5.15 17.11 -4.25
CA LYS A 172 -5.43 18.21 -3.29
C LYS A 172 -4.33 18.33 -2.25
#